data_0330d315d3eab418e5978b08cb08d214
#
_entry.id   0330d315d3eab418e5978b08cb08d214
#
_cell.length_a   1.000
_cell.length_b   1.000
_cell.length_c   1.000
_cell.angle_alpha   90.00
_cell.angle_beta   90.00
_cell.angle_gamma   90.00
#
_symmetry.space_group_name_H-M   'P 1'
#
loop_
_entity.id
_entity.type
_entity.pdbx_description
1 polymer ?
#
loop_
_entity_poly.entity_id
_entity_poly.type
_entity_poly.pdbx_seq_one_letter_code
_entity_poly.pdbx_strand_id
1 'polypeptide(L)'
;PRANNTQGNIIRWKEDGDFSGQTFAWNHFVMAGDPSLERAEAKGNIKGDMFSCPDGLWVDGRGVLWIQCDMSTSAMGKGDLKNFGNNMMLAADVNTGEVRRFLVGPAGCEVTGVTTTPDGKTMFVNIQHPGEPANELSDPKNPRAVSNWPEKKANGRPRSATVVIRKADGGVVGT
;
A
#
# COMPACT_ATOMS: atom_id res chain seq x y z
N PRO A 1 -18.99 8.10 -6.47
CA PRO A 1 -18.08 7.04 -6.90
C PRO A 1 -17.65 7.27 -8.35
N ARG A 2 -16.40 6.93 -8.68
CA ARG A 2 -15.91 7.01 -10.06
C ARG A 2 -16.37 5.77 -10.83
N ALA A 3 -16.95 5.95 -12.00
CA ALA A 3 -17.23 4.83 -12.91
C ALA A 3 -15.91 4.19 -13.36
N ASN A 4 -15.87 2.86 -13.46
CA ASN A 4 -14.66 2.11 -13.88
C ASN A 4 -13.42 2.48 -13.06
N ASN A 5 -13.58 2.64 -11.77
CA ASN A 5 -12.48 2.98 -10.85
C ASN A 5 -11.56 1.77 -10.63
N THR A 6 -10.53 1.64 -11.44
CA THR A 6 -9.52 0.59 -11.34
C THR A 6 -8.43 0.91 -10.31
N GLN A 7 -8.34 2.16 -9.88
CA GLN A 7 -7.27 2.65 -9.01
C GLN A 7 -7.61 2.63 -7.53
N GLY A 8 -8.91 2.60 -7.20
CA GLY A 8 -9.35 2.70 -5.82
C GLY A 8 -9.37 4.13 -5.27
N ASN A 9 -9.88 4.25 -4.06
CA ASN A 9 -9.94 5.52 -3.32
C ASN A 9 -10.05 5.24 -1.82
N ILE A 10 -9.70 6.24 -1.02
CA ILE A 10 -9.91 6.23 0.43
C ILE A 10 -11.00 7.24 0.74
N ILE A 11 -12.03 6.80 1.46
CA ILE A 11 -13.07 7.66 1.99
C ILE A 11 -12.81 7.97 3.45
N ARG A 12 -13.29 9.10 3.89
CA ARG A 12 -13.28 9.55 5.28
C ARG A 12 -14.69 9.97 5.65
N TRP A 13 -15.17 9.53 6.82
CA TRP A 13 -16.47 9.94 7.34
C TRP A 13 -16.39 10.33 8.80
N LYS A 14 -17.41 11.05 9.25
CA LYS A 14 -17.63 11.43 10.64
C LYS A 14 -19.11 11.26 10.95
N GLU A 15 -19.41 10.50 11.97
CA GLU A 15 -20.77 10.31 12.47
C GLU A 15 -21.32 11.60 13.04
N ASP A 16 -22.64 11.78 12.91
CA ASP A 16 -23.35 12.90 13.53
C ASP A 16 -23.60 12.57 15.01
N GLY A 17 -22.98 13.36 15.89
CA GLY A 17 -23.04 13.14 17.34
C GLY A 17 -21.91 12.24 17.84
N ASP A 18 -22.24 11.04 18.29
CA ASP A 18 -21.31 10.02 18.78
C ASP A 18 -21.30 8.78 17.89
N PHE A 19 -20.61 7.71 18.32
CA PHE A 19 -20.51 6.44 17.58
C PHE A 19 -21.82 5.66 17.44
N SER A 20 -22.94 6.13 18.06
CA SER A 20 -24.28 5.58 17.87
C SER A 20 -25.08 6.35 16.80
N GLY A 21 -24.52 7.38 16.20
CA GLY A 21 -25.14 8.16 15.14
C GLY A 21 -25.56 7.30 13.95
N GLN A 22 -26.77 7.56 13.44
CA GLN A 22 -27.33 6.82 12.28
C GLN A 22 -27.07 7.51 10.95
N THR A 23 -26.48 8.70 10.99
CA THR A 23 -26.10 9.51 9.84
C THR A 23 -24.64 9.94 9.98
N PHE A 24 -24.00 10.27 8.86
CA PHE A 24 -22.61 10.73 8.83
C PHE A 24 -22.34 11.64 7.63
N ALA A 25 -21.44 12.58 7.81
CA ALA A 25 -20.83 13.32 6.72
C ALA A 25 -19.61 12.56 6.20
N TRP A 26 -19.41 12.54 4.88
CA TRP A 26 -18.28 11.85 4.29
C TRP A 26 -17.66 12.61 3.10
N ASN A 27 -16.41 12.31 2.81
CA ASN A 27 -15.75 12.79 1.59
C ASN A 27 -14.71 11.78 1.12
N HIS A 28 -14.20 11.97 -0.10
CA HIS A 28 -13.00 11.30 -0.55
C HIS A 28 -11.79 11.96 0.12
N PHE A 29 -11.04 11.21 0.91
CA PHE A 29 -9.73 11.66 1.39
C PHE A 29 -8.76 11.75 0.22
N VAL A 30 -8.67 10.68 -0.59
CA VAL A 30 -7.87 10.63 -1.80
C VAL A 30 -8.49 9.67 -2.82
N MET A 31 -8.40 10.04 -4.08
CA MET A 31 -8.66 9.17 -5.22
C MET A 31 -7.31 8.75 -5.78
N ALA A 32 -6.95 7.46 -5.64
CA ALA A 32 -5.72 6.92 -6.16
C ALA A 32 -5.65 7.01 -7.68
N GLY A 33 -4.47 6.98 -8.26
CA GLY A 33 -4.31 7.05 -9.71
C GLY A 33 -2.96 7.55 -10.18
N ASP A 34 -2.81 7.55 -11.48
CA ASP A 34 -1.63 8.05 -12.19
C ASP A 34 -1.97 9.39 -12.86
N PRO A 35 -1.35 10.50 -12.44
CA PRO A 35 -1.64 11.83 -12.98
C PRO A 35 -1.26 11.98 -14.46
N SER A 36 -0.47 11.09 -15.02
CA SER A 36 -0.13 11.08 -16.45
C SER A 36 -1.25 10.53 -17.36
N LEU A 37 -2.26 9.88 -16.78
CA LEU A 37 -3.39 9.35 -17.52
C LEU A 37 -4.44 10.43 -17.76
N GLU A 38 -5.07 10.39 -18.93
CA GLU A 38 -6.08 11.41 -19.30
C GLU A 38 -7.45 11.11 -18.70
N ARG A 39 -7.81 9.83 -18.57
CA ARG A 39 -9.09 9.38 -18.04
C ARG A 39 -9.22 9.74 -16.56
N ALA A 40 -10.22 10.52 -16.19
CA ALA A 40 -10.39 11.07 -14.85
C ALA A 40 -10.41 9.99 -13.75
N GLU A 41 -10.99 8.83 -14.04
CA GLU A 41 -11.09 7.71 -13.11
C GLU A 41 -9.73 7.06 -12.83
N ALA A 42 -8.79 7.15 -13.76
CA ALA A 42 -7.45 6.59 -13.64
C ALA A 42 -6.43 7.62 -13.15
N LYS A 43 -6.70 8.91 -13.37
CA LYS A 43 -5.81 10.02 -13.02
C LYS A 43 -5.69 10.25 -11.51
N GLY A 44 -6.82 10.18 -10.80
CA GLY A 44 -6.86 10.48 -9.37
C GLY A 44 -6.65 11.95 -9.02
N ASN A 45 -6.42 12.22 -7.73
CA ASN A 45 -6.17 13.57 -7.21
C ASN A 45 -5.07 13.61 -6.13
N ILE A 46 -4.12 12.70 -6.18
CA ILE A 46 -3.05 12.57 -5.18
C ILE A 46 -2.18 13.83 -5.18
N LYS A 47 -1.85 14.31 -3.98
CA LYS A 47 -0.80 15.30 -3.75
C LYS A 47 0.46 14.57 -3.29
N GLY A 48 1.45 14.42 -4.14
CA GLY A 48 2.70 13.73 -3.83
C GLY A 48 2.89 12.45 -4.63
N ASP A 49 3.32 11.37 -3.99
CA ASP A 49 3.68 10.14 -4.68
C ASP A 49 2.45 9.32 -5.08
N MET A 50 2.37 8.96 -6.35
CA MET A 50 1.25 8.19 -6.88
C MET A 50 1.23 6.75 -6.35
N PHE A 51 0.04 6.23 -6.18
CA PHE A 51 -0.24 4.86 -5.79
C PHE A 51 -1.58 4.39 -6.36
N SER A 52 -1.82 3.10 -6.28
CA SER A 52 -3.05 2.45 -6.72
C SER A 52 -3.47 1.37 -5.74
N CYS A 53 -4.74 0.99 -5.80
CA CYS A 53 -5.31 -0.12 -5.04
C CYS A 53 -4.98 -0.04 -3.54
N PRO A 54 -5.36 1.06 -2.84
CA PRO A 54 -5.23 1.11 -1.40
C PRO A 54 -6.11 0.03 -0.77
N ASP A 55 -5.53 -0.71 0.17
CA ASP A 55 -6.18 -1.80 0.89
C ASP A 55 -6.07 -1.60 2.40
N GLY A 56 -4.94 -1.96 3.01
CA GLY A 56 -4.71 -1.78 4.44
C GLY A 56 -4.53 -0.32 4.83
N LEU A 57 -5.19 0.11 5.91
CA LEU A 57 -5.10 1.47 6.45
C LEU A 57 -4.85 1.42 7.95
N TRP A 58 -3.95 2.26 8.43
CA TRP A 58 -3.71 2.42 9.87
C TRP A 58 -3.27 3.86 10.18
N VAL A 59 -3.85 4.46 11.21
CA VAL A 59 -3.44 5.78 11.71
C VAL A 59 -2.58 5.60 12.94
N ASP A 60 -1.36 6.11 12.91
CA ASP A 60 -0.44 6.01 14.05
C ASP A 60 -0.76 7.05 15.15
N GLY A 61 -0.07 6.94 16.29
CA GLY A 61 -0.28 7.84 17.43
C GLY A 61 0.04 9.33 17.16
N ARG A 62 0.64 9.66 16.01
CA ARG A 62 0.91 11.03 15.57
C ARG A 62 -0.16 11.55 14.59
N GLY A 63 -1.10 10.69 14.18
CA GLY A 63 -2.10 11.02 13.19
C GLY A 63 -1.63 10.83 11.74
N VAL A 64 -0.50 10.15 11.49
CA VAL A 64 -0.08 9.78 10.15
C VAL A 64 -0.89 8.59 9.67
N LEU A 65 -1.52 8.71 8.51
CA LEU A 65 -2.22 7.61 7.86
C LEU A 65 -1.21 6.80 7.03
N TRP A 66 -1.04 5.54 7.41
CA TRP A 66 -0.27 4.55 6.66
C TRP A 66 -1.19 3.79 5.71
N ILE A 67 -0.80 3.71 4.44
CA ILE A 67 -1.59 3.13 3.35
C ILE A 67 -0.77 1.97 2.77
N GLN A 68 -1.33 0.76 2.77
CA GLN A 68 -0.75 -0.41 2.11
C GLN A 68 -1.51 -0.67 0.82
N CYS A 69 -0.81 -1.12 -0.22
CA CYS A 69 -1.39 -1.37 -1.54
C CYS A 69 -1.42 -2.86 -1.85
N ASP A 70 -2.52 -3.28 -2.49
CA ASP A 70 -2.70 -4.61 -3.05
C ASP A 70 -3.16 -4.56 -4.51
N MET A 71 -2.23 -4.22 -5.39
CA MET A 71 -2.44 -4.38 -6.84
C MET A 71 -2.30 -5.85 -7.21
N SER A 72 -3.30 -6.38 -7.91
CA SER A 72 -3.21 -7.76 -8.42
C SER A 72 -1.97 -7.95 -9.30
N THR A 73 -1.21 -9.01 -9.06
CA THR A 73 -0.02 -9.37 -9.85
C THR A 73 -0.34 -9.59 -11.33
N SER A 74 -1.54 -10.03 -11.66
CA SER A 74 -1.99 -10.19 -13.05
C SER A 74 -2.17 -8.86 -13.80
N ALA A 75 -2.46 -7.77 -13.08
CA ALA A 75 -2.69 -6.43 -13.62
C ALA A 75 -1.46 -5.50 -13.45
N MET A 76 -0.58 -5.81 -12.51
CA MET A 76 0.62 -5.03 -12.20
C MET A 76 1.50 -4.83 -13.44
N GLY A 77 1.92 -3.59 -13.69
CA GLY A 77 2.74 -3.23 -14.87
C GLY A 77 1.99 -3.20 -16.20
N LYS A 78 0.65 -3.28 -16.19
CA LYS A 78 -0.18 -3.29 -17.40
C LYS A 78 -1.29 -2.22 -17.36
N GLY A 79 -1.76 -1.81 -18.54
CA GLY A 79 -2.87 -0.86 -18.65
C GLY A 79 -2.68 0.39 -17.78
N ASP A 80 -3.71 0.73 -17.02
CA ASP A 80 -3.68 1.86 -16.09
C ASP A 80 -2.68 1.67 -14.92
N LEU A 81 -2.20 0.45 -14.69
CA LEU A 81 -1.25 0.14 -13.60
C LEU A 81 0.22 0.06 -14.04
N LYS A 82 0.51 0.42 -15.30
CA LYS A 82 1.84 0.24 -15.91
C LYS A 82 2.98 1.01 -15.22
N ASN A 83 2.67 2.14 -14.57
CA ASN A 83 3.67 3.06 -14.03
C ASN A 83 3.90 2.93 -12.52
N PHE A 84 3.17 2.06 -11.80
CA PHE A 84 3.23 2.00 -10.33
C PHE A 84 4.37 1.12 -9.80
N GLY A 85 4.80 0.12 -10.56
CA GLY A 85 5.76 -0.88 -10.09
C GLY A 85 5.09 -1.92 -9.18
N ASN A 86 5.78 -2.31 -8.10
CA ASN A 86 5.25 -3.26 -7.13
C ASN A 86 4.35 -2.59 -6.08
N ASN A 87 3.61 -3.40 -5.34
CA ASN A 87 2.87 -2.98 -4.17
C ASN A 87 3.76 -2.26 -3.16
N MET A 88 3.21 -1.26 -2.50
CA MET A 88 3.96 -0.30 -1.70
C MET A 88 3.21 0.10 -0.43
N MET A 89 3.93 0.73 0.47
CA MET A 89 3.36 1.44 1.60
C MET A 89 3.70 2.93 1.52
N LEU A 90 2.72 3.76 1.86
CA LEU A 90 2.82 5.22 1.85
C LEU A 90 2.42 5.76 3.22
N ALA A 91 2.91 6.96 3.51
CA ALA A 91 2.49 7.77 4.64
C ALA A 91 1.72 8.99 4.12
N ALA A 92 0.59 9.31 4.72
CA ALA A 92 -0.21 10.48 4.36
C ALA A 92 -0.48 11.37 5.57
N ASP A 93 -0.36 12.67 5.37
CA ASP A 93 -0.81 13.66 6.32
C ASP A 93 -2.34 13.85 6.13
N VAL A 94 -3.11 13.50 7.15
CA VAL A 94 -4.57 13.55 7.10
C VAL A 94 -5.14 14.98 7.01
N ASN A 95 -4.36 16.01 7.34
CA ASN A 95 -4.77 17.39 7.32
C ASN A 95 -4.48 18.06 5.96
N THR A 96 -3.29 17.86 5.42
CA THR A 96 -2.86 18.46 4.16
C THR A 96 -3.21 17.61 2.94
N GLY A 97 -3.40 16.31 3.14
CA GLY A 97 -3.60 15.32 2.08
C GLY A 97 -2.31 14.99 1.30
N GLU A 98 -1.14 15.40 1.81
CA GLU A 98 0.14 15.04 1.20
C GLU A 98 0.43 13.55 1.42
N VAL A 99 0.88 12.87 0.36
CA VAL A 99 1.20 11.44 0.36
C VAL A 99 2.65 11.23 -0.05
N ARG A 100 3.39 10.45 0.74
CA ARG A 100 4.78 10.10 0.47
C ARG A 100 4.98 8.59 0.48
N ARG A 101 5.70 8.08 -0.51
CA ARG A 101 6.07 6.67 -0.58
C ARG A 101 7.13 6.35 0.48
N PHE A 102 6.84 5.37 1.32
CA PHE A 102 7.72 4.95 2.40
C PHE A 102 8.54 3.71 2.03
N LEU A 103 7.89 2.68 1.49
CA LEU A 103 8.57 1.47 1.02
C LEU A 103 7.89 0.89 -0.21
N VAL A 104 8.64 0.10 -0.97
CA VAL A 104 8.15 -0.74 -2.07
C VAL A 104 8.45 -2.19 -1.70
N GLY A 105 7.46 -3.05 -1.83
CA GLY A 105 7.60 -4.47 -1.57
C GLY A 105 8.38 -5.24 -2.65
N PRO A 106 8.80 -6.47 -2.36
CA PRO A 106 9.42 -7.33 -3.37
C PRO A 106 8.44 -7.71 -4.49
N ALA A 107 8.98 -8.17 -5.62
CA ALA A 107 8.18 -8.54 -6.78
C ALA A 107 7.09 -9.57 -6.42
N GLY A 108 5.86 -9.31 -6.86
CA GLY A 108 4.71 -10.19 -6.68
C GLY A 108 4.24 -10.32 -5.22
N CYS A 109 4.47 -9.31 -4.38
CA CYS A 109 3.93 -9.29 -3.02
C CYS A 109 2.75 -8.34 -2.89
N GLU A 110 1.94 -8.59 -1.88
CA GLU A 110 1.11 -7.59 -1.23
C GLU A 110 1.87 -6.98 -0.05
N VAL A 111 1.67 -5.69 0.22
CA VAL A 111 2.11 -5.04 1.46
C VAL A 111 0.90 -4.91 2.36
N THR A 112 0.92 -5.61 3.50
CA THR A 112 -0.25 -5.68 4.38
C THR A 112 0.12 -5.55 5.86
N GLY A 113 -0.81 -5.05 6.65
CA GLY A 113 -0.69 -4.92 8.10
C GLY A 113 0.54 -4.13 8.56
N VAL A 114 0.33 -3.00 9.21
CA VAL A 114 1.37 -2.19 9.82
C VAL A 114 1.03 -1.88 11.27
N THR A 115 2.02 -1.89 12.12
CA THR A 115 1.92 -1.37 13.49
C THR A 115 3.28 -0.88 13.97
N THR A 116 3.30 -0.10 15.05
CA THR A 116 4.54 0.34 15.70
C THR A 116 4.54 -0.01 17.19
N THR A 117 5.74 0.00 17.78
CA THR A 117 5.86 0.10 19.24
C THR A 117 5.23 1.42 19.74
N PRO A 118 4.80 1.51 21.00
CA PRO A 118 4.19 2.72 21.55
C PRO A 118 5.05 3.99 21.43
N ASP A 119 6.37 3.83 21.44
CA ASP A 119 7.32 4.93 21.26
C ASP A 119 7.57 5.30 19.77
N GLY A 120 6.94 4.58 18.83
CA GLY A 120 7.08 4.79 17.39
C GLY A 120 8.46 4.47 16.79
N LYS A 121 9.39 3.92 17.56
CA LYS A 121 10.77 3.69 17.12
C LYS A 121 10.99 2.38 16.37
N THR A 122 10.05 1.47 16.48
CA THR A 122 10.06 0.21 15.72
C THR A 122 8.73 0.02 15.03
N MET A 123 8.79 -0.23 13.73
CA MET A 123 7.62 -0.51 12.91
C MET A 123 7.70 -1.95 12.40
N PHE A 124 6.55 -2.61 12.34
CA PHE A 124 6.37 -3.95 11.80
C PHE A 124 5.44 -3.84 10.59
N VAL A 125 5.86 -4.41 9.47
CA VAL A 125 5.09 -4.45 8.22
C VAL A 125 5.12 -5.87 7.68
N ASN A 126 3.99 -6.38 7.24
CA ASN A 126 3.92 -7.71 6.65
C ASN A 126 4.06 -7.64 5.14
N ILE A 127 4.87 -8.54 4.60
CA ILE A 127 4.98 -8.81 3.17
C ILE A 127 4.32 -10.16 2.91
N GLN A 128 3.22 -10.13 2.17
CA GLN A 128 2.41 -11.30 1.87
C GLN A 128 2.77 -11.85 0.48
N HIS A 129 2.80 -13.17 0.36
CA HIS A 129 3.03 -13.97 -0.86
C HIS A 129 4.04 -13.40 -1.88
N PRO A 130 5.25 -12.95 -1.46
CA PRO A 130 6.24 -12.45 -2.43
C PRO A 130 6.54 -13.53 -3.48
N GLY A 131 6.63 -13.10 -4.74
CA GLY A 131 6.85 -14.04 -5.85
C GLY A 131 5.57 -14.67 -6.38
N GLU A 132 4.40 -14.17 -6.04
CA GLU A 132 3.17 -14.58 -6.68
C GLU A 132 3.25 -14.30 -8.19
N PRO A 133 2.99 -15.29 -9.05
CA PRO A 133 3.04 -15.10 -10.49
C PRO A 133 1.79 -14.36 -11.01
N ALA A 134 1.91 -13.77 -12.19
CA ALA A 134 0.79 -13.09 -12.86
C ALA A 134 -0.30 -14.05 -13.37
N ASN A 135 -0.12 -15.34 -13.26
CA ASN A 135 -1.08 -16.39 -13.56
C ASN A 135 -1.43 -17.17 -12.29
N GLU A 136 -2.51 -17.90 -12.31
CA GLU A 136 -3.07 -18.58 -11.13
C GLU A 136 -2.19 -19.68 -10.53
N LEU A 137 -1.18 -20.16 -11.25
CA LEU A 137 -0.38 -21.30 -10.82
C LEU A 137 1.10 -20.96 -10.73
N SER A 138 1.68 -21.17 -9.56
CA SER A 138 3.13 -21.24 -9.38
C SER A 138 3.70 -22.50 -10.02
N ASP A 139 4.85 -22.41 -10.69
CA ASP A 139 5.58 -23.57 -11.16
C ASP A 139 6.40 -24.19 -10.01
N PRO A 140 6.03 -25.38 -9.50
CA PRO A 140 6.79 -26.04 -8.43
C PRO A 140 8.24 -26.38 -8.81
N LYS A 141 8.54 -26.49 -10.11
CA LYS A 141 9.90 -26.76 -10.63
C LYS A 141 10.75 -25.49 -10.70
N ASN A 142 10.08 -24.32 -10.73
CA ASN A 142 10.75 -23.02 -10.74
C ASN A 142 10.10 -22.04 -9.74
N PRO A 143 10.15 -22.33 -8.42
CA PRO A 143 9.44 -21.56 -7.41
C PRO A 143 9.99 -20.14 -7.21
N ARG A 144 11.10 -19.80 -7.87
CA ARG A 144 11.78 -18.51 -7.78
C ARG A 144 11.65 -17.66 -9.06
N ALA A 145 10.79 -18.05 -9.98
CA ALA A 145 10.65 -17.37 -11.28
C ALA A 145 10.39 -15.86 -11.14
N VAL A 146 9.67 -15.45 -10.09
CA VAL A 146 9.30 -14.04 -9.85
C VAL A 146 10.15 -13.41 -8.75
N SER A 147 10.42 -14.15 -7.65
CA SER A 147 11.17 -13.63 -6.50
C SER A 147 11.87 -14.75 -5.74
N ASN A 148 12.94 -14.42 -5.03
CA ASN A 148 13.60 -15.29 -4.04
C ASN A 148 13.70 -14.59 -2.66
N TRP A 149 12.86 -13.59 -2.42
CA TRP A 149 12.78 -12.86 -1.18
C TRP A 149 12.17 -13.76 -0.04
N PRO A 150 12.59 -13.67 1.22
CA PRO A 150 13.52 -12.69 1.78
C PRO A 150 14.99 -13.10 1.75
N GLU A 151 15.30 -14.40 1.65
CA GLU A 151 16.67 -14.90 1.82
C GLU A 151 17.61 -14.54 0.68
N LYS A 152 17.10 -14.31 -0.53
CA LYS A 152 17.86 -14.03 -1.75
C LYS A 152 18.93 -15.09 -2.11
N LYS A 153 18.78 -16.30 -1.56
CA LYS A 153 19.68 -17.43 -1.82
C LYS A 153 19.33 -18.13 -3.13
N ALA A 154 20.33 -18.80 -3.74
CA ALA A 154 20.16 -19.51 -5.00
C ALA A 154 19.08 -20.60 -4.97
N ASN A 155 18.84 -21.22 -3.82
CA ASN A 155 17.82 -22.25 -3.59
C ASN A 155 16.67 -21.79 -2.69
N GLY A 156 16.63 -20.50 -2.32
CA GLY A 156 15.59 -19.95 -1.46
C GLY A 156 14.25 -19.86 -2.19
N ARG A 157 13.17 -20.28 -1.55
CA ARG A 157 11.81 -20.05 -2.04
C ARG A 157 11.29 -18.72 -1.53
N PRO A 158 10.48 -18.01 -2.33
CA PRO A 158 9.79 -16.84 -1.81
C PRO A 158 8.85 -17.25 -0.68
N ARG A 159 8.76 -16.43 0.36
CA ARG A 159 7.86 -16.66 1.49
C ARG A 159 7.48 -15.35 2.17
N SER A 160 6.29 -15.33 2.74
CA SER A 160 5.81 -14.21 3.56
C SER A 160 6.71 -14.01 4.79
N ALA A 161 6.84 -12.77 5.21
CA ALA A 161 7.56 -12.41 6.42
C ALA A 161 7.13 -11.05 6.96
N THR A 162 7.28 -10.86 8.26
CA THR A 162 7.19 -9.55 8.90
C THR A 162 8.55 -8.85 8.82
N VAL A 163 8.54 -7.66 8.27
CA VAL A 163 9.72 -6.79 8.22
C VAL A 163 9.71 -5.88 9.44
N VAL A 164 10.86 -5.78 10.10
CA VAL A 164 11.08 -4.86 11.23
C VAL A 164 11.87 -3.66 10.73
N ILE A 165 11.31 -2.47 10.91
CA ILE A 165 11.90 -1.22 10.42
C ILE A 165 12.26 -0.36 11.63
N ARG A 166 13.48 0.16 11.63
CA ARG A 166 13.98 1.13 12.60
C ARG A 166 14.77 2.22 11.88
N LYS A 167 14.71 3.43 12.39
CA LYS A 167 15.57 4.51 11.94
C LYS A 167 17.01 4.28 12.41
N ALA A 168 17.99 4.56 11.57
CA ALA A 168 19.41 4.32 11.89
C ALA A 168 19.90 5.14 13.09
N ASP A 169 19.33 6.33 13.29
CA ASP A 169 19.63 7.22 14.42
C ASP A 169 18.83 6.88 15.70
N GLY A 170 17.99 5.83 15.67
CA GLY A 170 17.15 5.44 16.81
C GLY A 170 15.93 6.35 17.02
N GLY A 171 15.63 7.24 16.07
CA GLY A 171 14.47 8.12 16.10
C GLY A 171 13.15 7.41 15.75
N VAL A 172 12.08 8.18 15.76
CA VAL A 172 10.74 7.70 15.38
C VAL A 172 10.70 7.39 13.88
N VAL A 173 10.11 6.25 13.51
CA VAL A 173 10.01 5.84 12.10
C VAL A 173 9.10 6.79 11.34
N GLY A 174 9.53 7.22 10.16
CA GLY A 174 8.77 8.14 9.31
C GLY A 174 8.89 9.62 9.71
N THR A 175 9.99 10.00 10.42
CA THR A 175 10.32 11.40 10.70
C THR A 175 11.61 11.81 10.01
#